data_76737d8f6834055fc46c20382568e6c9
#
_entry.id   76737d8f6834055fc46c20382568e6c9
#
_cell.length_a   1.000
_cell.length_b   1.000
_cell.length_c   1.000
_cell.angle_alpha   90.00
_cell.angle_beta   90.00
_cell.angle_gamma   90.00
#
_symmetry.space_group_name_H-M   'P 1'
#
loop_
_entity.id
_entity.type
_entity.pdbx_description
1 polymer ?
#
loop_
_entity_poly.entity_id
_entity_poly.type
_entity_poly.pdbx_seq_one_letter_code
_entity_poly.pdbx_strand_id
1 'polypeptide(L)'
;MLIIWGKLADRVGNRFLLLTVGALVAITPILWLGTGTDTLSIWLWLPLLHILAGGTWAAIDLCNNNIQLGIAPKRNQSTYFAIAAAVAGVSGALGTTAGGFLAQLVQYGGLPGLFALSTVVRFIALIPLIWVHEAGSRSVRQVLKSFFGSKADLQLSND
;
A
#
# COMPACT_ATOMS: atom_id res chain seq x y z
N MET A 1 -10.80 10.67 3.49
CA MET A 1 -9.65 10.00 2.83
C MET A 1 -10.05 9.24 1.57
N LEU A 2 -11.06 8.35 1.59
CA LEU A 2 -11.48 7.54 0.41
C LEU A 2 -11.80 8.37 -0.84
N ILE A 3 -12.45 9.53 -0.71
CA ILE A 3 -12.78 10.41 -1.85
C ILE A 3 -11.51 10.92 -2.55
N ILE A 4 -10.46 11.23 -1.79
CA ILE A 4 -9.18 11.70 -2.34
C ILE A 4 -8.52 10.56 -3.11
N TRP A 5 -8.45 9.37 -2.50
CA TRP A 5 -7.87 8.19 -3.12
C TRP A 5 -8.66 7.73 -4.34
N GLY A 6 -10.00 7.80 -4.31
CA GLY A 6 -10.85 7.49 -5.47
C GLY A 6 -10.53 8.38 -6.66
N LYS A 7 -10.52 9.70 -6.46
CA LYS A 7 -10.16 10.65 -7.53
C LYS A 7 -8.74 10.44 -8.07
N LEU A 8 -7.81 10.02 -7.21
CA LEU A 8 -6.44 9.74 -7.63
C LEU A 8 -6.38 8.43 -8.41
N ALA A 9 -7.07 7.37 -7.94
CA ALA A 9 -7.19 6.09 -8.65
C ALA A 9 -7.78 6.26 -10.07
N ASP A 10 -8.81 7.10 -10.21
CA ASP A 10 -9.42 7.41 -11.51
C ASP A 10 -8.44 8.10 -12.47
N ARG A 11 -7.50 8.88 -11.94
CA ARG A 11 -6.52 9.62 -12.75
C ARG A 11 -5.31 8.80 -13.14
N VAL A 12 -4.75 8.05 -12.18
CA VAL A 12 -3.45 7.36 -12.38
C VAL A 12 -3.60 5.85 -12.58
N GLY A 13 -4.79 5.28 -12.30
CA GLY A 13 -5.06 3.85 -12.31
C GLY A 13 -4.80 3.19 -10.95
N ASN A 14 -5.61 2.16 -10.65
CA ASN A 14 -5.54 1.46 -9.35
C ASN A 14 -4.20 0.75 -9.15
N ARG A 15 -3.64 0.13 -10.20
CA ARG A 15 -2.36 -0.57 -10.12
C ARG A 15 -1.21 0.37 -9.76
N PHE A 16 -1.10 1.53 -10.43
CA PHE A 16 -0.03 2.50 -10.14
C PHE A 16 -0.16 3.04 -8.73
N LEU A 17 -1.38 3.39 -8.33
CA LEU A 17 -1.66 3.88 -6.98
C LEU A 17 -1.32 2.81 -5.94
N LEU A 18 -1.72 1.55 -6.17
CA LEU A 18 -1.45 0.43 -5.28
C LEU A 18 0.05 0.17 -5.11
N LEU A 19 0.84 0.26 -6.18
CA LEU A 19 2.30 0.14 -6.12
C LEU A 19 2.92 1.26 -5.27
N THR A 20 2.49 2.50 -5.51
CA THR A 20 3.03 3.68 -4.79
C THR A 20 2.68 3.63 -3.30
N VAL A 21 1.41 3.37 -3.00
CA VAL A 21 0.94 3.30 -1.60
C VAL A 21 1.46 2.05 -0.92
N GLY A 22 1.57 0.93 -1.63
CA GLY A 22 2.18 -0.31 -1.13
C GLY A 22 3.63 -0.11 -0.72
N ALA A 23 4.41 0.67 -1.48
CA ALA A 23 5.77 1.04 -1.11
C ALA A 23 5.80 1.89 0.19
N LEU A 24 4.87 2.84 0.35
CA LEU A 24 4.73 3.61 1.60
C LEU A 24 4.39 2.70 2.79
N VAL A 25 3.46 1.76 2.61
CA VAL A 25 3.12 0.77 3.64
C VAL A 25 4.28 -0.18 3.94
N ALA A 26 5.10 -0.51 2.95
CA ALA A 26 6.28 -1.33 3.17
C ALA A 26 7.34 -0.64 4.03
N ILE A 27 7.46 0.69 3.97
CA ILE A 27 8.38 1.48 4.79
C ILE A 27 7.85 1.70 6.21
N THR A 28 6.53 1.65 6.42
CA THR A 28 5.90 1.95 7.71
C THR A 28 6.53 1.21 8.91
N PRO A 29 6.88 -0.11 8.84
CA PRO A 29 7.48 -0.80 9.98
C PRO A 29 8.81 -0.19 10.42
N ILE A 30 9.64 0.31 9.49
CA ILE A 30 10.89 0.98 9.82
C ILE A 30 10.63 2.30 10.57
N LEU A 31 9.60 3.04 10.19
CA LEU A 31 9.24 4.29 10.86
C LEU A 31 8.84 4.07 12.32
N TRP A 32 8.31 2.88 12.66
CA TRP A 32 8.02 2.51 14.04
C TRP A 32 9.27 2.36 14.90
N LEU A 33 10.44 2.03 14.31
CA LEU A 33 11.72 1.96 15.03
C LEU A 33 12.18 3.32 15.55
N GLY A 34 11.74 4.42 14.94
CA GLY A 34 12.00 5.79 15.38
C GLY A 34 11.11 6.27 16.52
N THR A 35 10.23 5.41 17.05
CA THR A 35 9.32 5.79 18.13
C THR A 35 10.03 5.74 19.47
N GLY A 36 10.17 6.90 20.12
CA GLY A 36 10.69 7.05 21.49
C GLY A 36 9.59 7.12 22.55
N THR A 37 10.00 7.28 23.80
CA THR A 37 9.11 7.49 24.95
C THR A 37 9.01 8.96 25.38
N ASP A 38 9.64 9.85 24.62
CA ASP A 38 9.61 11.29 24.83
C ASP A 38 8.27 11.91 24.43
N THR A 39 7.99 13.08 24.95
CA THR A 39 6.71 13.79 24.69
C THR A 39 6.48 14.06 23.22
N LEU A 40 7.53 14.37 22.45
CA LEU A 40 7.42 14.63 21.02
C LEU A 40 7.02 13.37 20.25
N SER A 41 7.61 12.23 20.60
CA SER A 41 7.27 10.93 19.99
C SER A 41 5.82 10.55 20.28
N ILE A 42 5.34 10.75 21.51
CA ILE A 42 3.98 10.36 21.92
C ILE A 42 2.92 11.28 21.28
N TRP A 43 3.14 12.60 21.30
CA TRP A 43 2.09 13.54 20.91
C TRP A 43 2.14 13.97 19.43
N LEU A 44 3.26 13.81 18.76
CA LEU A 44 3.39 14.20 17.36
C LEU A 44 3.70 12.97 16.46
N TRP A 45 4.75 12.22 16.78
CA TRP A 45 5.23 11.14 15.91
C TRP A 45 4.22 10.00 15.79
N LEU A 46 3.72 9.48 16.92
CA LEU A 46 2.73 8.40 16.92
C LEU A 46 1.43 8.77 16.19
N PRO A 47 0.78 9.93 16.44
CA PRO A 47 -0.38 10.35 15.66
C PRO A 47 -0.10 10.45 14.16
N LEU A 48 1.04 10.99 13.77
CA LEU A 48 1.42 11.07 12.35
C LEU A 48 1.60 9.69 11.71
N LEU A 49 2.22 8.74 12.40
CA LEU A 49 2.34 7.35 11.94
C LEU A 49 0.97 6.69 11.76
N HIS A 50 0.03 6.91 12.69
CA HIS A 50 -1.31 6.36 12.59
C HIS A 50 -2.11 6.99 11.44
N ILE A 51 -1.98 8.30 11.21
CA ILE A 51 -2.61 8.98 10.06
C ILE A 51 -2.02 8.45 8.75
N LEU A 52 -0.70 8.29 8.67
CA LEU A 52 -0.02 7.74 7.51
C LEU A 52 -0.46 6.29 7.26
N ALA A 53 -0.41 5.45 8.28
CA ALA A 53 -0.83 4.05 8.20
C ALA A 53 -2.30 3.93 7.80
N GLY A 54 -3.21 4.60 8.49
CA GLY A 54 -4.64 4.55 8.19
C GLY A 54 -4.97 5.11 6.79
N GLY A 55 -4.31 6.19 6.39
CA GLY A 55 -4.47 6.78 5.06
C GLY A 55 -4.01 5.84 3.93
N THR A 56 -2.85 5.22 4.09
CA THR A 56 -2.28 4.29 3.11
C THR A 56 -3.06 2.99 3.03
N TRP A 57 -3.49 2.42 4.15
CA TRP A 57 -4.35 1.23 4.16
C TRP A 57 -5.69 1.48 3.48
N ALA A 58 -6.33 2.64 3.70
CA ALA A 58 -7.57 3.00 3.01
C ALA A 58 -7.39 3.05 1.48
N ALA A 59 -6.24 3.47 0.99
CA ALA A 59 -5.93 3.44 -0.44
C ALA A 59 -5.70 2.02 -0.97
N ILE A 60 -5.01 1.17 -0.20
CA ILE A 60 -4.81 -0.25 -0.56
C ILE A 60 -6.16 -0.95 -0.69
N ASP A 61 -7.04 -0.82 0.30
CA ASP A 61 -8.35 -1.45 0.30
C ASP A 61 -9.18 -0.99 -0.91
N LEU A 62 -9.19 0.31 -1.18
CA LEU A 62 -9.89 0.87 -2.33
C LEU A 62 -9.38 0.27 -3.66
N CYS A 63 -8.08 0.34 -3.89
CA CYS A 63 -7.48 -0.14 -5.14
C CYS A 63 -7.62 -1.65 -5.30
N ASN A 64 -7.44 -2.41 -4.22
CA ASN A 64 -7.59 -3.86 -4.22
C ASN A 64 -9.02 -4.26 -4.56
N ASN A 65 -10.01 -3.61 -3.95
CA ASN A 65 -11.43 -3.85 -4.26
C ASN A 65 -11.76 -3.49 -5.73
N ASN A 66 -11.26 -2.36 -6.23
CA ASN A 66 -11.47 -1.96 -7.61
C ASN A 66 -10.85 -2.95 -8.61
N ILE A 67 -9.64 -3.44 -8.36
CA ILE A 67 -8.99 -4.45 -9.20
C ILE A 67 -9.77 -5.76 -9.16
N GLN A 68 -10.20 -6.20 -7.97
CA GLN A 68 -11.02 -7.41 -7.82
C GLN A 68 -12.36 -7.28 -8.58
N LEU A 69 -13.04 -6.14 -8.50
CA LEU A 69 -14.26 -5.87 -9.26
C LEU A 69 -14.04 -5.92 -10.78
N GLY A 70 -12.87 -5.42 -11.22
CA GLY A 70 -12.50 -5.43 -12.64
C GLY A 70 -12.20 -6.83 -13.20
N ILE A 71 -11.70 -7.74 -12.36
CA ILE A 71 -11.32 -9.10 -12.75
C ILE A 71 -12.47 -10.09 -12.54
N ALA A 72 -13.30 -9.89 -11.51
CA ALA A 72 -14.32 -10.83 -11.12
C ALA A 72 -15.45 -10.91 -12.17
N PRO A 73 -15.83 -12.12 -12.65
CA PRO A 73 -16.96 -12.29 -13.54
C PRO A 73 -18.25 -11.78 -12.90
N LYS A 74 -19.03 -10.97 -13.62
CA LYS A 74 -20.26 -10.35 -13.10
C LYS A 74 -21.25 -11.34 -12.44
N ARG A 75 -21.30 -12.59 -12.94
CA ARG A 75 -22.19 -13.63 -12.40
C ARG A 75 -21.76 -14.17 -11.04
N ASN A 76 -20.46 -14.12 -10.69
CA ASN A 76 -19.90 -14.80 -9.52
C ASN A 76 -19.03 -13.86 -8.67
N GLN A 77 -19.29 -12.56 -8.71
CA GLN A 77 -18.48 -11.56 -7.97
C GLN A 77 -18.41 -11.86 -6.48
N SER A 78 -19.53 -12.19 -5.84
CA SER A 78 -19.59 -12.50 -4.40
C SER A 78 -18.69 -13.68 -4.02
N THR A 79 -18.69 -14.74 -4.84
CA THR A 79 -17.82 -15.91 -4.63
C THR A 79 -16.35 -15.53 -4.77
N TYR A 80 -16.03 -14.70 -5.75
CA TYR A 80 -14.67 -14.22 -5.97
C TYR A 80 -14.14 -13.42 -4.78
N PHE A 81 -14.94 -12.49 -4.25
CA PHE A 81 -14.62 -11.72 -3.06
C PHE A 81 -14.51 -12.60 -1.81
N ALA A 82 -15.40 -13.58 -1.64
CA ALA A 82 -15.37 -14.50 -0.52
C ALA A 82 -14.08 -15.34 -0.51
N ILE A 83 -13.65 -15.86 -1.66
CA ILE A 83 -12.40 -16.61 -1.79
C ILE A 83 -11.19 -15.70 -1.50
N ALA A 84 -11.16 -14.50 -2.07
CA ALA A 84 -10.08 -13.55 -1.82
C ALA A 84 -9.98 -13.18 -0.32
N ALA A 85 -11.11 -12.93 0.34
CA ALA A 85 -11.17 -12.65 1.76
C ALA A 85 -10.74 -13.85 2.61
N ALA A 86 -11.13 -15.07 2.25
CA ALA A 86 -10.71 -16.28 2.94
C ALA A 86 -9.19 -16.49 2.85
N VAL A 87 -8.62 -16.35 1.65
CA VAL A 87 -7.16 -16.44 1.44
C VAL A 87 -6.42 -15.36 2.23
N ALA A 88 -6.90 -14.12 2.18
CA ALA A 88 -6.31 -13.02 2.94
C ALA A 88 -6.39 -13.27 4.45
N GLY A 89 -7.54 -13.75 4.96
CA GLY A 89 -7.73 -14.07 6.37
C GLY A 89 -6.79 -15.18 6.86
N VAL A 90 -6.70 -16.29 6.12
CA VAL A 90 -5.79 -17.40 6.46
C VAL A 90 -4.33 -16.94 6.42
N SER A 91 -3.94 -16.22 5.37
CA SER A 91 -2.57 -15.69 5.24
C SER A 91 -2.24 -14.71 6.36
N GLY A 92 -3.20 -13.85 6.73
CA GLY A 92 -3.06 -12.91 7.84
C GLY A 92 -2.90 -13.62 9.19
N ALA A 93 -3.71 -14.65 9.47
CA ALA A 93 -3.61 -15.43 10.69
C ALA A 93 -2.25 -16.14 10.80
N LEU A 94 -1.81 -16.78 9.72
CA LEU A 94 -0.50 -17.44 9.67
C LEU A 94 0.64 -16.43 9.85
N GLY A 95 0.57 -15.28 9.15
CA GLY A 95 1.57 -14.22 9.26
C GLY A 95 1.66 -13.63 10.66
N THR A 96 0.52 -13.37 11.31
CA THR A 96 0.46 -12.84 12.67
C THR A 96 1.03 -13.84 13.68
N THR A 97 0.66 -15.11 13.55
CA THR A 97 1.17 -16.19 14.42
C THR A 97 2.67 -16.35 14.26
N ALA A 98 3.16 -16.47 13.02
CA ALA A 98 4.60 -16.57 12.74
C ALA A 98 5.36 -15.33 13.24
N GLY A 99 4.81 -14.13 13.04
CA GLY A 99 5.38 -12.88 13.54
C GLY A 99 5.49 -12.83 15.05
N GLY A 100 4.45 -13.32 15.75
CA GLY A 100 4.46 -13.42 17.22
C GLY A 100 5.56 -14.34 17.75
N PHE A 101 5.79 -15.48 17.12
CA PHE A 101 6.91 -16.36 17.48
C PHE A 101 8.27 -15.71 17.18
N LEU A 102 8.44 -15.11 16.01
CA LEU A 102 9.68 -14.43 15.62
C LEU A 102 10.03 -13.28 16.55
N ALA A 103 9.04 -12.52 17.01
CA ALA A 103 9.24 -11.41 17.95
C ALA A 103 9.84 -11.85 19.30
N GLN A 104 9.62 -13.11 19.70
CA GLN A 104 10.16 -13.67 20.95
C GLN A 104 11.62 -14.11 20.81
N LEU A 105 12.14 -14.26 19.60
CA LEU A 105 13.50 -14.68 19.34
C LEU A 105 14.47 -13.48 19.44
N VAL A 106 14.80 -13.08 20.66
CA VAL A 106 15.68 -11.92 20.94
C VAL A 106 17.04 -12.03 20.23
N GLN A 107 17.57 -13.26 20.07
CA GLN A 107 18.83 -13.53 19.36
C GLN A 107 18.80 -13.10 17.88
N TYR A 108 17.64 -12.97 17.27
CA TYR A 108 17.45 -12.51 15.89
C TYR A 108 16.98 -11.04 15.82
N GLY A 109 17.23 -10.26 16.86
CA GLY A 109 16.90 -8.83 16.91
C GLY A 109 15.54 -8.51 17.55
N GLY A 110 14.78 -9.51 18.00
CA GLY A 110 13.48 -9.32 18.66
C GLY A 110 12.48 -8.52 17.82
N LEU A 111 11.79 -7.58 18.43
CA LEU A 111 10.79 -6.73 17.77
C LEU A 111 11.38 -5.83 16.65
N PRO A 112 12.54 -5.18 16.83
CA PRO A 112 13.18 -4.44 15.74
C PRO A 112 13.54 -5.30 14.54
N GLY A 113 14.07 -6.51 14.77
CA GLY A 113 14.35 -7.48 13.71
C GLY A 113 13.09 -7.89 12.94
N LEU A 114 11.96 -8.07 13.65
CA LEU A 114 10.68 -8.36 13.04
C LEU A 114 10.19 -7.20 12.14
N PHE A 115 10.37 -5.95 12.56
CA PHE A 115 10.00 -4.80 11.75
C PHE A 115 10.84 -4.69 10.47
N ALA A 116 12.15 -4.94 10.58
CA ALA A 116 13.02 -4.98 9.41
C ALA A 116 12.62 -6.10 8.43
N LEU A 117 12.38 -7.32 8.95
CA LEU A 117 11.89 -8.44 8.16
C LEU A 117 10.55 -8.13 7.50
N SER A 118 9.60 -7.54 8.24
CA SER A 118 8.29 -7.14 7.73
C SER A 118 8.42 -6.18 6.55
N THR A 119 9.33 -5.23 6.62
CA THR A 119 9.60 -4.30 5.52
C THR A 119 10.07 -5.02 4.26
N VAL A 120 11.04 -5.93 4.39
CA VAL A 120 11.57 -6.72 3.26
C VAL A 120 10.46 -7.57 2.64
N VAL A 121 9.70 -8.30 3.45
CA VAL A 121 8.59 -9.16 2.97
C VAL A 121 7.52 -8.33 2.25
N ARG A 122 7.19 -7.14 2.74
CA ARG A 122 6.23 -6.24 2.09
C ARG A 122 6.72 -5.75 0.73
N PHE A 123 8.00 -5.42 0.58
CA PHE A 123 8.56 -5.08 -0.73
C PHE A 123 8.53 -6.25 -1.69
N ILE A 124 8.86 -7.47 -1.23
CA ILE A 124 8.76 -8.69 -2.04
C ILE A 124 7.31 -8.93 -2.47
N ALA A 125 6.34 -8.70 -1.58
CA ALA A 125 4.92 -8.86 -1.88
C ALA A 125 4.40 -7.89 -2.95
N LEU A 126 5.09 -6.79 -3.25
CA LEU A 126 4.74 -5.89 -4.35
C LEU A 126 5.20 -6.42 -5.73
N ILE A 127 6.14 -7.37 -5.78
CA ILE A 127 6.69 -7.88 -7.04
C ILE A 127 5.61 -8.46 -7.96
N PRO A 128 4.69 -9.35 -7.50
CA PRO A 128 3.64 -9.89 -8.36
C PRO A 128 2.73 -8.81 -8.98
N LEU A 129 2.57 -7.67 -8.30
CA LEU A 129 1.74 -6.58 -8.78
C LEU A 129 2.28 -5.93 -10.07
N ILE A 130 3.59 -6.10 -10.34
CA ILE A 130 4.22 -5.62 -11.57
C ILE A 130 3.67 -6.35 -12.81
N TRP A 131 3.23 -7.60 -12.68
CA TRP A 131 2.66 -8.41 -13.77
C TRP A 131 1.14 -8.33 -13.87
N VAL A 132 0.46 -7.75 -12.88
CA VAL A 132 -1.00 -7.56 -12.96
C VAL A 132 -1.33 -6.59 -14.09
N HIS A 133 -2.13 -7.03 -15.06
CA HIS A 133 -2.64 -6.20 -16.13
C HIS A 133 -4.03 -5.67 -15.73
N GLU A 134 -4.15 -4.36 -15.60
CA GLU A 134 -5.42 -3.68 -15.36
C GLU A 134 -5.93 -3.14 -16.70
N ALA A 135 -7.12 -3.55 -17.13
CA ALA A 135 -7.74 -3.04 -18.35
C ALA A 135 -7.99 -1.52 -18.21
N GLY A 136 -7.37 -0.72 -19.07
CA GLY A 136 -7.49 0.74 -19.02
C GLY A 136 -6.43 1.45 -18.15
N SER A 137 -5.50 0.72 -17.51
CA SER A 137 -4.44 1.37 -16.72
C SER A 137 -3.47 2.13 -17.65
N ARG A 138 -3.19 3.37 -17.26
CA ARG A 138 -2.14 4.14 -17.95
C ARG A 138 -0.76 3.57 -17.57
N SER A 139 0.14 3.47 -18.56
CA SER A 139 1.53 3.10 -18.28
C SER A 139 2.16 4.12 -17.31
N VAL A 140 3.03 3.63 -16.41
CA VAL A 140 3.83 4.49 -15.51
C VAL A 140 4.49 5.65 -16.26
N ARG A 141 5.00 5.39 -17.47
CA ARG A 141 5.56 6.43 -18.35
C ARG A 141 4.54 7.47 -18.79
N GLN A 142 3.29 7.08 -19.06
CA GLN A 142 2.23 8.01 -19.46
C GLN A 142 1.77 8.87 -18.29
N VAL A 143 1.67 8.29 -17.09
CA VAL A 143 1.35 9.01 -15.87
C VAL A 143 2.43 10.03 -15.54
N LEU A 144 3.70 9.64 -15.57
CA LEU A 144 4.84 10.55 -15.37
C LEU A 144 4.86 11.67 -16.44
N LYS A 145 4.65 11.35 -17.72
CA LYS A 145 4.56 12.35 -18.78
C LYS A 145 3.41 13.33 -18.56
N SER A 146 2.24 12.88 -18.08
CA SER A 146 1.11 13.79 -17.82
C SER A 146 1.37 14.73 -16.65
N PHE A 147 2.16 14.32 -15.65
CA PHE A 147 2.54 15.18 -14.53
C PHE A 147 3.64 16.17 -14.88
N PHE A 148 4.61 15.76 -15.70
CA PHE A 148 5.74 16.63 -16.08
C PHE A 148 5.48 17.41 -17.38
N GLY A 149 4.70 16.89 -18.33
CA GLY A 149 4.34 17.57 -19.59
C GLY A 149 3.39 18.75 -19.39
N SER A 150 2.44 18.65 -18.50
CA SER A 150 1.49 19.73 -18.18
C SER A 150 2.17 21.00 -17.60
N LYS A 151 3.37 20.88 -17.04
CA LYS A 151 4.15 22.04 -16.58
C LYS A 151 4.90 22.75 -17.71
N ALA A 152 5.28 22.02 -18.74
CA ALA A 152 5.98 22.60 -19.91
C ALA A 152 5.02 23.42 -20.80
N ASP A 153 3.79 22.93 -20.99
CA ASP A 153 2.79 23.61 -21.82
C ASP A 153 2.25 24.91 -21.17
N LEU A 154 2.24 24.99 -19.83
CA LEU A 154 1.85 26.21 -19.12
C LEU A 154 2.91 27.32 -19.15
N GLN A 155 4.17 26.98 -19.38
CA GLN A 155 5.24 28.01 -19.52
C GLN A 155 5.31 28.58 -20.92
N LEU A 156 4.92 27.83 -21.94
CA LEU A 156 4.91 28.29 -23.36
C LEU A 156 3.68 29.12 -23.71
N SER A 157 2.67 29.19 -22.85
CA SER A 157 1.46 29.99 -23.05
C SER A 157 1.54 31.40 -22.41
N ASN A 158 2.63 31.70 -21.70
CA ASN A 158 2.82 33.01 -21.01
C ASN A 158 3.95 33.88 -21.62
N ASP A 159 4.55 33.42 -22.74
CA ASP A 159 5.45 34.17 -23.60
C ASP A 159 4.75 34.51 -24.95
#